data_21a73971fd0873af924294f7eba1363d
#
_entry.id   21a73971fd0873af924294f7eba1363d
#
_cell.length_a   1.000
_cell.length_b   1.000
_cell.length_c   1.000
_cell.angle_alpha   90.00
_cell.angle_beta   90.00
_cell.angle_gamma   90.00
#
_symmetry.space_group_name_H-M   'P 1'
#
loop_
_entity.id
_entity.type
_entity.pdbx_description
1 polymer ?
#
loop_
_entity_poly.entity_id
_entity_poly.type
_entity_poly.pdbx_seq_one_letter_code
_entity_poly.pdbx_strand_id
1 'polypeptide(L)'
;AFRSAGRDPTDVELMMFAQANSEHCRHKIFNAEWIVDGERSDKSLFGMIRNTHARNPRGVLSAYRDNAAVIEGWHGRRWFVPPGGGAYSAADESIDILMKVETHNHPTAISPFPGAATGSGGEIRDEGATGRGAKPKAGLVGFSVSNLRIPGAVRPWEQDLGKPDRIASALAIMLEGPIGAAAFNNEFGRPNIYGYFRTFEQRVESDGRSPLRGYHKPIMIAGGLGNIRRQHVEKA
;
A
#
# COMPACT_ATOMS: atom_id res chain seq x y z
N ALA A 1 -6.32 -17.47 30.53
CA ALA A 1 -5.69 -16.37 31.26
C ALA A 1 -6.64 -15.80 32.30
N PHE A 2 -7.80 -15.21 31.94
CA PHE A 2 -8.70 -14.51 32.87
C PHE A 2 -9.32 -15.45 33.94
N ARG A 3 -9.70 -16.67 33.55
CA ARG A 3 -10.15 -17.67 34.54
C ARG A 3 -9.08 -18.00 35.61
N SER A 4 -7.81 -18.07 35.18
CA SER A 4 -6.68 -18.27 36.10
C SER A 4 -6.42 -17.04 36.98
N ALA A 5 -6.76 -15.84 36.48
CA ALA A 5 -6.66 -14.59 37.22
C ALA A 5 -7.87 -14.31 38.14
N GLY A 6 -8.91 -15.20 38.14
CA GLY A 6 -10.11 -15.09 38.95
C GLY A 6 -10.97 -13.86 38.65
N ARG A 7 -10.91 -13.32 37.44
CA ARG A 7 -11.69 -12.16 37.04
C ARG A 7 -12.07 -12.22 35.57
N ASP A 8 -13.05 -11.44 35.18
CA ASP A 8 -13.39 -11.20 33.78
C ASP A 8 -12.43 -10.20 33.12
N PRO A 9 -12.27 -10.23 31.78
CA PRO A 9 -11.53 -9.23 31.06
C PRO A 9 -12.23 -7.87 31.15
N THR A 10 -11.44 -6.80 31.14
CA THR A 10 -11.95 -5.45 30.95
C THR A 10 -12.28 -5.20 29.48
N ASP A 11 -13.02 -4.15 29.18
CA ASP A 11 -13.32 -3.71 27.81
C ASP A 11 -12.04 -3.37 27.04
N VAL A 12 -11.04 -2.76 27.67
CA VAL A 12 -9.73 -2.49 27.08
C VAL A 12 -9.01 -3.77 26.70
N GLU A 13 -8.98 -4.77 27.59
CA GLU A 13 -8.35 -6.07 27.31
C GLU A 13 -9.06 -6.83 26.18
N LEU A 14 -10.40 -6.75 26.10
CA LEU A 14 -11.17 -7.30 24.99
C LEU A 14 -10.86 -6.58 23.68
N MET A 15 -10.73 -5.25 23.70
CA MET A 15 -10.35 -4.46 22.54
C MET A 15 -8.93 -4.81 22.05
N MET A 16 -7.98 -4.92 22.96
CA MET A 16 -6.61 -5.35 22.65
C MET A 16 -6.59 -6.76 22.03
N PHE A 17 -7.35 -7.69 22.56
CA PHE A 17 -7.48 -9.02 22.01
C PHE A 17 -8.08 -9.00 20.59
N ALA A 18 -9.14 -8.21 20.38
CA ALA A 18 -9.76 -8.05 19.08
C ALA A 18 -8.79 -7.47 18.06
N GLN A 19 -8.00 -6.47 18.43
CA GLN A 19 -6.97 -5.86 17.56
C GLN A 19 -5.85 -6.83 17.24
N ALA A 20 -5.36 -7.58 18.22
CA ALA A 20 -4.32 -8.60 18.02
C ALA A 20 -4.78 -9.74 17.09
N ASN A 21 -6.08 -10.04 17.09
CA ASN A 21 -6.68 -11.07 16.22
C ASN A 21 -7.31 -10.50 14.95
N SER A 22 -7.16 -9.20 14.67
CA SER A 22 -7.72 -8.59 13.47
C SER A 22 -7.06 -9.17 12.22
N GLU A 23 -7.84 -9.27 11.14
CA GLU A 23 -7.36 -9.68 9.82
C GLU A 23 -6.78 -8.47 9.05
N HIS A 24 -5.97 -7.66 9.73
CA HIS A 24 -5.20 -6.62 9.07
C HIS A 24 -4.29 -7.27 8.02
N CYS A 25 -4.28 -6.72 6.80
CA CYS A 25 -3.59 -7.31 5.64
C CYS A 25 -4.11 -8.70 5.18
N ARG A 26 -5.12 -9.24 5.81
CA ARG A 26 -5.79 -10.51 5.45
C ARG A 26 -4.86 -11.69 5.26
N HIS A 27 -3.84 -11.81 6.07
CA HIS A 27 -2.81 -12.86 5.97
C HIS A 27 -3.41 -14.27 6.02
N LYS A 28 -4.42 -14.52 6.86
CA LYS A 28 -5.09 -15.83 6.94
C LYS A 28 -5.78 -16.17 5.62
N ILE A 29 -6.51 -15.22 5.03
CA ILE A 29 -7.20 -15.41 3.75
C ILE A 29 -6.19 -15.66 2.63
N PHE A 30 -5.13 -14.84 2.54
CA PHE A 30 -4.12 -14.98 1.50
C PHE A 30 -3.27 -16.24 1.62
N ASN A 31 -3.14 -16.81 2.83
CA ASN A 31 -2.48 -18.10 3.06
C ASN A 31 -3.43 -19.30 3.01
N ALA A 32 -4.74 -19.08 2.96
CA ALA A 32 -5.72 -20.15 2.97
C ALA A 32 -5.62 -21.04 1.74
N GLU A 33 -6.14 -22.25 1.87
CA GLU A 33 -6.43 -23.11 0.76
C GLU A 33 -7.66 -22.60 0.00
N TRP A 34 -7.58 -22.60 -1.32
CA TRP A 34 -8.65 -22.11 -2.18
C TRP A 34 -9.27 -23.26 -2.96
N ILE A 35 -10.59 -23.33 -2.94
CA ILE A 35 -11.40 -24.21 -3.78
C ILE A 35 -12.21 -23.29 -4.69
N VAL A 36 -11.98 -23.39 -5.99
CA VAL A 36 -12.66 -22.58 -7.00
C VAL A 36 -13.45 -23.53 -7.91
N ASP A 37 -14.76 -23.35 -7.97
CA ASP A 37 -15.68 -24.19 -8.76
C ASP A 37 -15.56 -25.71 -8.48
N GLY A 38 -15.26 -26.04 -7.21
CA GLY A 38 -15.08 -27.42 -6.75
C GLY A 38 -13.66 -27.97 -6.93
N GLU A 39 -12.77 -27.24 -7.58
CA GLU A 39 -11.38 -27.63 -7.79
C GLU A 39 -10.46 -26.95 -6.78
N ARG A 40 -9.54 -27.71 -6.19
CA ARG A 40 -8.54 -27.23 -5.26
C ARG A 40 -7.41 -26.55 -6.00
N SER A 41 -7.11 -25.31 -5.63
CA SER A 41 -5.91 -24.61 -6.13
C SER A 41 -4.64 -25.23 -5.55
N ASP A 42 -3.61 -25.37 -6.37
CA ASP A 42 -2.29 -25.87 -5.97
C ASP A 42 -1.52 -24.88 -5.10
N LYS A 43 -1.90 -23.61 -5.11
CA LYS A 43 -1.24 -22.52 -4.36
C LYS A 43 -2.24 -21.63 -3.66
N SER A 44 -1.84 -21.13 -2.48
CA SER A 44 -2.50 -19.99 -1.84
C SER A 44 -2.25 -18.70 -2.66
N LEU A 45 -3.00 -17.64 -2.38
CA LEU A 45 -2.79 -16.34 -3.03
C LEU A 45 -1.36 -15.81 -2.79
N PHE A 46 -0.83 -15.92 -1.58
CA PHE A 46 0.57 -15.59 -1.32
C PHE A 46 1.55 -16.50 -2.05
N GLY A 47 1.21 -17.78 -2.22
CA GLY A 47 2.00 -18.71 -3.02
C GLY A 47 2.09 -18.27 -4.49
N MET A 48 0.98 -17.80 -5.06
CA MET A 48 0.94 -17.25 -6.42
C MET A 48 1.80 -15.99 -6.56
N ILE A 49 1.70 -15.06 -5.60
CA ILE A 49 2.50 -13.82 -5.59
C ILE A 49 3.99 -14.15 -5.50
N ARG A 50 4.39 -14.99 -4.55
CA ARG A 50 5.78 -15.39 -4.35
C ARG A 50 6.38 -16.18 -5.50
N ASN A 51 5.55 -16.84 -6.29
CA ASN A 51 5.98 -17.61 -7.46
C ASN A 51 6.75 -16.75 -8.47
N THR A 52 6.40 -15.48 -8.64
CA THR A 52 7.14 -14.55 -9.51
C THR A 52 8.59 -14.40 -9.08
N HIS A 53 8.82 -14.14 -7.80
CA HIS A 53 10.16 -14.04 -7.24
C HIS A 53 10.90 -15.40 -7.29
N ALA A 54 10.24 -16.49 -6.96
CA ALA A 54 10.83 -17.84 -7.01
C ALA A 54 11.32 -18.21 -8.42
N ARG A 55 10.59 -17.75 -9.47
CA ARG A 55 10.94 -17.97 -10.86
C ARG A 55 12.07 -17.09 -11.38
N ASN A 56 12.20 -15.87 -10.87
CA ASN A 56 13.22 -14.93 -11.29
C ASN A 56 13.69 -14.05 -10.13
N PRO A 57 14.55 -14.57 -9.26
CA PRO A 57 15.08 -13.82 -8.11
C PRO A 57 16.26 -12.92 -8.48
N ARG A 58 16.73 -12.91 -9.72
CA ARG A 58 17.92 -12.16 -10.14
C ARG A 58 17.76 -10.67 -9.87
N GLY A 59 18.76 -10.08 -9.20
CA GLY A 59 18.78 -8.67 -8.84
C GLY A 59 17.90 -8.32 -7.62
N VAL A 60 17.24 -9.29 -6.99
CA VAL A 60 16.48 -9.06 -5.75
C VAL A 60 17.35 -9.35 -4.56
N LEU A 61 17.59 -8.37 -3.71
CA LEU A 61 18.40 -8.48 -2.50
C LEU A 61 17.56 -8.85 -1.28
N SER A 62 16.36 -8.31 -1.18
CA SER A 62 15.41 -8.62 -0.10
C SER A 62 13.98 -8.57 -0.62
N ALA A 63 13.21 -9.63 -0.36
CA ALA A 63 11.79 -9.70 -0.62
C ALA A 63 11.09 -10.53 0.46
N TYR A 64 9.89 -10.11 0.88
CA TYR A 64 9.03 -10.79 1.87
C TYR A 64 9.64 -10.96 3.28
N ARG A 65 10.70 -10.24 3.60
CA ARG A 65 11.40 -10.33 4.89
C ARG A 65 11.38 -9.04 5.69
N ASP A 66 11.16 -7.93 5.03
CA ASP A 66 11.20 -6.60 5.62
C ASP A 66 10.00 -5.76 5.15
N ASN A 67 9.91 -4.52 5.59
CA ASN A 67 8.80 -3.60 5.31
C ASN A 67 8.74 -3.18 3.83
N ALA A 68 9.88 -3.23 3.11
CA ALA A 68 9.93 -2.99 1.67
C ALA A 68 10.86 -4.01 0.99
N ALA A 69 10.68 -4.20 -0.31
CA ALA A 69 11.60 -4.97 -1.13
C ALA A 69 12.82 -4.13 -1.52
N VAL A 70 13.97 -4.80 -1.68
CA VAL A 70 15.21 -4.18 -2.13
C VAL A 70 15.73 -4.92 -3.36
N ILE A 71 16.04 -4.17 -4.39
CA ILE A 71 16.67 -4.68 -5.62
C ILE A 71 18.04 -4.03 -5.83
N GLU A 72 18.88 -4.70 -6.61
CA GLU A 72 20.18 -4.16 -6.99
C GLU A 72 20.03 -2.83 -7.72
N GLY A 73 20.82 -1.85 -7.26
CA GLY A 73 20.96 -0.56 -7.91
C GLY A 73 22.33 -0.43 -8.58
N TRP A 74 22.82 0.77 -8.68
CA TRP A 74 24.06 1.09 -9.38
C TRP A 74 25.15 1.60 -8.42
N HIS A 75 26.39 1.53 -8.87
CA HIS A 75 27.47 2.26 -8.23
C HIS A 75 27.28 3.76 -8.43
N GLY A 76 27.37 4.51 -7.34
CA GLY A 76 27.23 5.95 -7.37
C GLY A 76 27.99 6.62 -6.24
N ARG A 77 28.24 7.91 -6.45
CA ARG A 77 28.91 8.73 -5.44
C ARG A 77 27.87 9.32 -4.49
N ARG A 78 28.11 9.10 -3.20
CA ARG A 78 27.29 9.66 -2.13
C ARG A 78 28.09 10.59 -1.26
N TRP A 79 27.43 11.64 -0.79
CA TRP A 79 27.98 12.62 0.14
C TRP A 79 27.33 12.41 1.52
N PHE A 80 28.09 12.02 2.51
CA PHE A 80 27.59 11.77 3.85
C PHE A 80 28.71 11.76 4.90
N VAL A 81 28.31 11.78 6.17
CA VAL A 81 29.26 11.62 7.28
C VAL A 81 29.59 10.14 7.42
N PRO A 82 30.88 9.74 7.43
CA PRO A 82 31.29 8.35 7.61
C PRO A 82 30.76 7.76 8.92
N PRO A 83 30.53 6.42 8.98
CA PRO A 83 30.31 5.75 10.26
C PRO A 83 31.48 6.00 11.22
N GLY A 84 31.20 6.52 12.39
CA GLY A 84 32.23 6.95 13.33
C GLY A 84 32.43 8.45 13.43
N GLY A 85 31.70 9.22 12.62
CA GLY A 85 31.72 10.69 12.67
C GLY A 85 32.79 11.31 11.76
N GLY A 86 32.90 12.64 11.83
CA GLY A 86 33.86 13.39 11.02
C GLY A 86 33.19 14.35 10.03
N ALA A 87 33.97 14.81 9.08
CA ALA A 87 33.48 15.73 8.03
C ALA A 87 32.70 14.97 6.95
N TYR A 88 31.77 15.63 6.31
CA TYR A 88 31.12 15.12 5.10
C TYR A 88 32.16 14.82 4.03
N SER A 89 32.07 13.66 3.43
CA SER A 89 32.95 13.23 2.37
C SER A 89 32.22 12.45 1.29
N ALA A 90 32.79 12.41 0.10
CA ALA A 90 32.28 11.59 -1.00
C ALA A 90 32.77 10.15 -0.82
N ALA A 91 31.87 9.19 -1.03
CA ALA A 91 32.20 7.78 -1.11
C ALA A 91 31.54 7.16 -2.35
N ASP A 92 32.29 6.33 -3.05
CA ASP A 92 31.76 5.53 -4.15
C ASP A 92 31.30 4.19 -3.58
N GLU A 93 30.03 3.85 -3.77
CA GLU A 93 29.43 2.64 -3.20
C GLU A 93 28.24 2.13 -4.01
N SER A 94 27.85 0.89 -3.77
CA SER A 94 26.58 0.36 -4.30
C SER A 94 25.42 1.02 -3.59
N ILE A 95 24.52 1.60 -4.40
CA ILE A 95 23.30 2.26 -3.96
C ILE A 95 22.15 1.41 -4.45
N ASP A 96 21.53 0.64 -3.57
CA ASP A 96 20.43 -0.22 -3.93
C ASP A 96 19.09 0.51 -3.86
N ILE A 97 18.11 0.01 -4.60
CA ILE A 97 16.79 0.61 -4.74
C ILE A 97 15.81 -0.15 -3.86
N LEU A 98 15.13 0.55 -2.99
CA LEU A 98 13.99 -0.01 -2.29
C LEU A 98 12.70 0.46 -2.94
N MET A 99 11.67 -0.39 -2.87
CA MET A 99 10.35 -0.12 -3.42
C MET A 99 9.29 -0.64 -2.45
N LYS A 100 8.31 0.21 -2.20
CA LYS A 100 7.14 -0.09 -1.36
C LYS A 100 5.87 0.38 -2.06
N VAL A 101 4.84 -0.44 -1.98
CA VAL A 101 3.48 -0.08 -2.38
C VAL A 101 2.51 -0.70 -1.39
N GLU A 102 1.54 0.09 -0.95
CA GLU A 102 0.43 -0.41 -0.15
C GLU A 102 -0.89 0.27 -0.52
N THR A 103 -2.00 -0.37 -0.16
CA THR A 103 -3.33 0.21 -0.36
C THR A 103 -3.83 0.86 0.92
N HIS A 104 -4.47 2.02 0.78
CA HIS A 104 -5.11 2.72 1.90
C HIS A 104 -6.56 3.08 1.55
N ASN A 105 -7.33 2.05 1.19
CA ASN A 105 -8.64 2.19 0.55
C ASN A 105 -9.73 2.75 1.47
N HIS A 106 -9.92 2.11 2.63
CA HIS A 106 -11.05 2.42 3.50
C HIS A 106 -10.96 3.81 4.14
N PRO A 107 -9.82 4.22 4.72
CA PRO A 107 -9.68 5.58 5.23
C PRO A 107 -9.86 6.66 4.18
N THR A 108 -9.34 6.43 2.96
CA THR A 108 -9.52 7.35 1.82
C THR A 108 -10.99 7.40 1.37
N ALA A 109 -11.72 6.29 1.44
CA ALA A 109 -13.14 6.25 1.12
C ALA A 109 -13.98 7.08 2.11
N ILE A 110 -13.60 7.10 3.38
CA ILE A 110 -14.36 7.81 4.44
C ILE A 110 -14.01 9.29 4.46
N SER A 111 -12.72 9.61 4.41
CA SER A 111 -12.21 10.97 4.50
C SER A 111 -11.04 11.13 3.52
N PRO A 112 -11.29 11.54 2.27
CA PRO A 112 -10.33 11.41 1.18
C PRO A 112 -8.99 12.11 1.44
N PHE A 113 -9.00 13.37 1.87
CA PHE A 113 -7.76 14.11 2.13
C PHE A 113 -6.91 13.46 3.25
N PRO A 114 -7.39 13.34 4.51
CA PRO A 114 -6.58 12.78 5.58
C PRO A 114 -6.33 11.28 5.40
N GLY A 115 -7.26 10.55 4.78
CA GLY A 115 -7.10 9.14 4.48
C GLY A 115 -5.97 8.87 3.50
N ALA A 116 -5.88 9.64 2.43
CA ALA A 116 -4.78 9.52 1.47
C ALA A 116 -3.45 10.05 2.04
N ALA A 117 -3.49 11.12 2.83
CA ALA A 117 -2.31 11.64 3.52
C ALA A 117 -1.70 10.58 4.45
N THR A 118 -2.50 9.96 5.30
CA THR A 118 -2.03 8.88 6.19
C THR A 118 -1.56 7.64 5.43
N GLY A 119 -2.16 7.34 4.27
CA GLY A 119 -1.66 6.28 3.38
C GLY A 119 -0.23 6.53 2.92
N SER A 120 0.06 7.74 2.46
CA SER A 120 1.42 8.14 2.09
C SER A 120 2.37 8.12 3.30
N GLY A 121 1.92 8.55 4.48
CA GLY A 121 2.70 8.50 5.71
C GLY A 121 3.04 7.08 6.14
N GLY A 122 2.11 6.14 6.02
CA GLY A 122 2.32 4.72 6.31
C GLY A 122 3.35 4.09 5.37
N GLU A 123 3.27 4.40 4.10
CA GLU A 123 4.21 3.92 3.09
C GLU A 123 5.63 4.46 3.34
N ILE A 124 5.78 5.77 3.61
CA ILE A 124 7.06 6.40 3.95
C ILE A 124 7.68 5.77 5.20
N ARG A 125 6.86 5.48 6.22
CA ARG A 125 7.31 4.81 7.44
C ARG A 125 7.93 3.45 7.14
N ASP A 126 7.31 2.67 6.27
CA ASP A 126 7.79 1.35 5.89
C ASP A 126 9.08 1.41 5.07
N GLU A 127 9.18 2.38 4.15
CA GLU A 127 10.45 2.63 3.47
C GLU A 127 11.57 2.97 4.45
N GLY A 128 11.33 3.93 5.35
CA GLY A 128 12.31 4.37 6.34
C GLY A 128 12.73 3.29 7.32
N ALA A 129 11.82 2.35 7.63
CA ALA A 129 12.06 1.23 8.53
C ALA A 129 12.77 0.04 7.86
N THR A 130 13.00 0.08 6.55
CA THR A 130 13.64 -1.01 5.81
C THR A 130 15.16 -1.06 6.10
N GLY A 131 15.64 -2.28 6.38
CA GLY A 131 17.04 -2.50 6.69
C GLY A 131 17.51 -1.69 7.90
N ARG A 132 18.70 -1.09 7.80
CA ARG A 132 19.32 -0.26 8.84
C ARG A 132 19.39 1.21 8.45
N GLY A 133 18.33 1.75 7.83
CA GLY A 133 18.25 3.15 7.46
C GLY A 133 18.18 3.39 5.96
N ALA A 134 17.07 3.01 5.36
CA ALA A 134 16.72 3.39 4.00
C ALA A 134 16.28 4.86 3.95
N LYS A 135 16.36 5.45 2.77
CA LYS A 135 16.00 6.86 2.54
C LYS A 135 14.93 6.95 1.45
N PRO A 136 13.68 7.23 1.80
CA PRO A 136 12.64 7.53 0.83
C PRO A 136 13.03 8.70 -0.06
N LYS A 137 12.82 8.58 -1.39
CA LYS A 137 13.28 9.56 -2.37
C LYS A 137 12.18 10.12 -3.23
N ALA A 138 11.25 9.29 -3.67
CA ALA A 138 10.16 9.71 -4.52
C ALA A 138 8.89 8.92 -4.22
N GLY A 139 7.76 9.59 -4.20
CA GLY A 139 6.45 9.00 -3.98
C GLY A 139 5.65 8.83 -5.25
N LEU A 140 4.69 7.94 -5.19
CA LEU A 140 3.63 7.79 -6.17
C LEU A 140 2.29 7.59 -5.45
N VAL A 141 1.19 7.98 -6.11
CA VAL A 141 -0.15 7.65 -5.64
C VAL A 141 -1.03 7.27 -6.82
N GLY A 142 -1.92 6.31 -6.60
CA GLY A 142 -2.89 5.89 -7.59
C GLY A 142 -4.29 5.81 -7.01
N PHE A 143 -5.27 6.25 -7.80
CA PHE A 143 -6.68 6.22 -7.39
C PHE A 143 -7.51 5.51 -8.45
N SER A 144 -8.31 4.55 -8.00
CA SER A 144 -9.33 3.90 -8.82
C SER A 144 -10.68 4.05 -8.15
N VAL A 145 -11.64 4.62 -8.85
CA VAL A 145 -13.01 4.87 -8.38
C VAL A 145 -14.04 4.46 -9.44
N SER A 146 -15.31 4.40 -9.06
CA SER A 146 -16.43 4.27 -10.00
C SER A 146 -16.62 5.56 -10.81
N ASN A 147 -17.68 5.64 -11.62
CA ASN A 147 -18.00 6.82 -12.40
C ASN A 147 -18.10 8.07 -11.53
N LEU A 148 -17.55 9.19 -12.01
CA LEU A 148 -17.44 10.44 -11.25
C LEU A 148 -18.78 11.16 -11.08
N ARG A 149 -19.69 11.04 -12.05
CA ARG A 149 -20.97 11.76 -12.11
C ARG A 149 -20.80 13.26 -11.85
N ILE A 150 -19.96 13.88 -12.67
CA ILE A 150 -19.62 15.30 -12.55
C ILE A 150 -20.89 16.15 -12.70
N PRO A 151 -21.25 17.00 -11.72
CA PRO A 151 -22.44 17.86 -11.82
C PRO A 151 -22.44 18.71 -13.11
N GLY A 152 -23.54 18.69 -13.85
CA GLY A 152 -23.66 19.37 -15.13
C GLY A 152 -22.98 18.66 -16.32
N ALA A 153 -22.30 17.53 -16.09
CA ALA A 153 -21.59 16.77 -17.13
C ALA A 153 -21.73 15.24 -16.96
N VAL A 154 -22.82 14.79 -16.31
CA VAL A 154 -23.13 13.37 -16.15
C VAL A 154 -23.33 12.74 -17.52
N ARG A 155 -22.68 11.59 -17.75
CA ARG A 155 -22.75 10.89 -19.04
C ARG A 155 -23.95 9.94 -19.10
N PRO A 156 -24.49 9.64 -20.29
CA PRO A 156 -25.66 8.77 -20.42
C PRO A 156 -25.53 7.37 -19.86
N TRP A 157 -24.30 6.87 -19.76
CA TRP A 157 -24.01 5.53 -19.21
C TRP A 157 -23.75 5.53 -17.70
N GLU A 158 -23.63 6.70 -17.06
CA GLU A 158 -23.41 6.80 -15.61
C GLU A 158 -24.72 6.65 -14.85
N GLN A 159 -24.82 5.64 -14.02
CA GLN A 159 -25.99 5.38 -13.20
C GLN A 159 -25.71 5.72 -11.74
N ASP A 160 -26.70 6.24 -11.04
CA ASP A 160 -26.62 6.39 -9.59
C ASP A 160 -27.09 5.10 -8.91
N LEU A 161 -26.15 4.36 -8.36
CA LEU A 161 -26.41 3.15 -7.59
C LEU A 161 -26.60 3.43 -6.10
N GLY A 162 -26.48 4.70 -5.69
CA GLY A 162 -26.33 5.06 -4.30
C GLY A 162 -24.96 4.63 -3.72
N LYS A 163 -24.73 5.00 -2.49
CA LYS A 163 -23.54 4.63 -1.72
C LYS A 163 -23.87 4.67 -0.23
N PRO A 164 -23.12 3.97 0.63
CA PRO A 164 -23.20 4.17 2.07
C PRO A 164 -22.89 5.63 2.46
N ASP A 165 -23.65 6.20 3.38
CA ASP A 165 -23.50 7.62 3.78
C ASP A 165 -22.10 7.98 4.26
N ARG A 166 -21.43 7.03 4.93
CA ARG A 166 -20.07 7.21 5.43
C ARG A 166 -18.98 7.23 4.36
N ILE A 167 -19.28 6.89 3.12
CA ILE A 167 -18.31 6.86 2.01
C ILE A 167 -18.46 8.11 1.17
N ALA A 168 -17.37 8.80 0.90
CA ALA A 168 -17.30 9.94 0.01
C ALA A 168 -17.66 9.55 -1.44
N SER A 169 -18.11 10.50 -2.23
CA SER A 169 -18.36 10.26 -3.65
C SER A 169 -17.06 9.99 -4.41
N ALA A 170 -17.16 9.28 -5.54
CA ALA A 170 -16.02 9.05 -6.42
C ALA A 170 -15.34 10.37 -6.83
N LEU A 171 -16.13 11.41 -7.12
CA LEU A 171 -15.63 12.73 -7.45
C LEU A 171 -14.85 13.37 -6.27
N ALA A 172 -15.41 13.36 -5.06
CA ALA A 172 -14.74 13.91 -3.87
C ALA A 172 -13.40 13.20 -3.61
N ILE A 173 -13.36 11.87 -3.75
CA ILE A 173 -12.12 11.11 -3.58
C ILE A 173 -11.07 11.55 -4.61
N MET A 174 -11.46 11.75 -5.87
CA MET A 174 -10.53 12.16 -6.93
C MET A 174 -10.07 13.62 -6.80
N LEU A 175 -10.87 14.49 -6.17
CA LEU A 175 -10.49 15.88 -5.93
C LEU A 175 -9.59 16.03 -4.70
N GLU A 176 -9.93 15.38 -3.60
CA GLU A 176 -9.29 15.62 -2.31
C GLU A 176 -8.15 14.64 -2.01
N GLY A 177 -8.30 13.37 -2.40
CA GLY A 177 -7.33 12.32 -2.11
C GLY A 177 -5.93 12.62 -2.64
N PRO A 178 -5.77 12.99 -3.91
CA PRO A 178 -4.45 13.36 -4.46
C PRO A 178 -3.79 14.53 -3.75
N ILE A 179 -4.58 15.52 -3.36
CA ILE A 179 -4.07 16.69 -2.63
C ILE A 179 -3.58 16.28 -1.25
N GLY A 180 -4.34 15.43 -0.53
CA GLY A 180 -3.94 14.92 0.77
C GLY A 180 -2.63 14.11 0.72
N ALA A 181 -2.51 13.20 -0.24
CA ALA A 181 -1.30 12.42 -0.43
C ALA A 181 -0.09 13.30 -0.80
N ALA A 182 -0.28 14.26 -1.69
CA ALA A 182 0.76 15.20 -2.10
C ALA A 182 1.17 16.11 -0.93
N ALA A 183 0.24 16.57 -0.12
CA ALA A 183 0.51 17.41 1.06
C ALA A 183 1.44 16.68 2.04
N PHE A 184 1.16 15.40 2.38
CA PHE A 184 2.02 14.63 3.26
C PHE A 184 3.43 14.43 2.69
N ASN A 185 3.53 14.08 1.41
CA ASN A 185 4.82 13.94 0.74
C ASN A 185 5.62 15.25 0.74
N ASN A 186 4.96 16.37 0.48
CA ASN A 186 5.57 17.69 0.48
C ASN A 186 6.08 18.10 1.88
N GLU A 187 5.29 17.84 2.92
CA GLU A 187 5.67 18.14 4.31
C GLU A 187 6.86 17.27 4.76
N PHE A 188 6.88 16.01 4.36
CA PHE A 188 8.04 15.12 4.60
C PHE A 188 9.28 15.55 3.80
N GLY A 189 9.12 16.26 2.69
CA GLY A 189 10.21 16.67 1.80
C GLY A 189 10.56 15.66 0.71
N ARG A 190 9.60 14.82 0.31
CA ARG A 190 9.72 13.85 -0.77
C ARG A 190 8.81 14.24 -1.94
N PRO A 191 9.31 14.39 -3.18
CA PRO A 191 8.45 14.68 -4.32
C PRO A 191 7.51 13.51 -4.61
N ASN A 192 6.24 13.82 -4.87
CA ASN A 192 5.24 12.87 -5.34
C ASN A 192 5.19 12.98 -6.87
N ILE A 193 5.99 12.15 -7.58
CA ILE A 193 6.34 12.38 -8.99
C ILE A 193 5.55 11.52 -9.97
N TYR A 194 4.83 10.52 -9.50
CA TYR A 194 4.13 9.58 -10.36
C TYR A 194 2.82 9.12 -9.74
N GLY A 195 1.93 8.64 -10.58
CA GLY A 195 0.67 8.07 -10.15
C GLY A 195 -0.31 7.89 -11.30
N TYR A 196 -1.54 7.58 -10.96
CA TYR A 196 -2.62 7.45 -11.92
C TYR A 196 -3.97 7.81 -11.32
N PHE A 197 -4.88 8.23 -12.21
CA PHE A 197 -6.29 8.39 -11.92
C PHE A 197 -7.08 7.47 -12.84
N ARG A 198 -7.96 6.65 -12.30
CA ARG A 198 -8.75 5.69 -13.06
C ARG A 198 -10.18 5.67 -12.59
N THR A 199 -11.12 5.68 -13.55
CA THR A 199 -12.49 5.31 -13.32
C THR A 199 -12.81 4.01 -14.04
N PHE A 200 -13.60 3.15 -13.41
CA PHE A 200 -14.11 1.95 -14.06
C PHE A 200 -15.46 1.58 -13.47
N GLU A 201 -16.44 1.46 -14.35
CA GLU A 201 -17.76 0.92 -14.05
C GLU A 201 -18.34 0.39 -15.35
N GLN A 202 -18.65 -0.89 -15.41
CA GLN A 202 -19.11 -1.54 -16.62
C GLN A 202 -20.02 -2.72 -16.29
N ARG A 203 -21.07 -2.92 -17.12
CA ARG A 203 -21.83 -4.17 -17.13
C ARG A 203 -21.01 -5.25 -17.79
N VAL A 204 -20.95 -6.40 -17.12
CA VAL A 204 -20.19 -7.57 -17.60
C VAL A 204 -21.18 -8.71 -17.74
N GLU A 205 -21.30 -9.24 -18.94
CA GLU A 205 -22.11 -10.44 -19.18
C GLU A 205 -21.37 -11.67 -18.68
N SER A 206 -21.99 -12.43 -17.78
CA SER A 206 -21.47 -13.68 -17.25
C SER A 206 -22.62 -14.58 -16.82
N ASP A 207 -22.67 -15.80 -17.35
CA ASP A 207 -23.62 -16.86 -16.98
C ASP A 207 -25.10 -16.41 -17.02
N GLY A 208 -25.47 -15.64 -18.05
CA GLY A 208 -26.84 -15.11 -18.23
C GLY A 208 -27.20 -13.99 -17.24
N ARG A 209 -26.23 -13.44 -16.53
CA ARG A 209 -26.36 -12.28 -15.65
C ARG A 209 -25.56 -11.11 -16.22
N SER A 210 -25.98 -9.91 -15.92
CA SER A 210 -25.29 -8.68 -16.34
C SER A 210 -24.99 -7.79 -15.14
N PRO A 211 -24.14 -8.26 -14.18
CA PRO A 211 -23.77 -7.46 -13.03
C PRO A 211 -22.97 -6.22 -13.45
N LEU A 212 -23.20 -5.13 -12.73
CA LEU A 212 -22.39 -3.93 -12.85
C LEU A 212 -21.11 -4.11 -12.01
N ARG A 213 -19.96 -4.04 -12.65
CA ARG A 213 -18.64 -4.15 -12.03
C ARG A 213 -17.98 -2.79 -12.00
N GLY A 214 -17.36 -2.42 -10.88
CA GLY A 214 -16.67 -1.15 -10.75
C GLY A 214 -15.96 -0.99 -9.42
N TYR A 215 -15.23 0.12 -9.28
CA TYR A 215 -14.57 0.47 -8.03
C TYR A 215 -15.51 1.26 -7.11
N HIS A 216 -16.66 0.68 -6.77
CA HIS A 216 -17.63 1.30 -5.85
C HIS A 216 -17.06 1.44 -4.43
N LYS A 217 -16.19 0.53 -4.01
CA LYS A 217 -15.22 0.77 -2.95
C LYS A 217 -13.91 1.20 -3.63
N PRO A 218 -13.42 2.41 -3.38
CA PRO A 218 -12.26 2.92 -4.07
C PRO A 218 -10.99 2.14 -3.72
N ILE A 219 -10.01 2.21 -4.60
CA ILE A 219 -8.64 1.80 -4.31
C ILE A 219 -7.79 3.05 -4.28
N MET A 220 -7.06 3.25 -3.20
CA MET A 220 -5.98 4.21 -3.10
C MET A 220 -4.68 3.44 -2.90
N ILE A 221 -3.72 3.70 -3.77
CA ILE A 221 -2.37 3.15 -3.69
C ILE A 221 -1.43 4.27 -3.28
N ALA A 222 -0.69 4.06 -2.20
CA ALA A 222 0.46 4.86 -1.84
C ALA A 222 1.72 4.02 -2.06
N GLY A 223 2.69 4.57 -2.74
CA GLY A 223 3.92 3.88 -3.03
C GLY A 223 5.08 4.84 -3.16
N GLY A 224 6.25 4.27 -3.24
CA GLY A 224 7.45 5.04 -3.43
C GLY A 224 8.66 4.19 -3.74
N LEU A 225 9.71 4.90 -4.03
CA LEU A 225 11.03 4.32 -4.17
C LEU A 225 12.04 5.15 -3.41
N GLY A 226 13.01 4.46 -2.88
CA GLY A 226 14.09 5.06 -2.12
C GLY A 226 15.41 4.41 -2.41
N ASN A 227 16.40 4.72 -1.62
CA ASN A 227 17.68 4.06 -1.73
C ASN A 227 18.20 3.58 -0.36
N ILE A 228 19.02 2.55 -0.42
CA ILE A 228 19.68 1.96 0.74
C ILE A 228 21.10 1.57 0.37
N ARG A 229 22.01 1.67 1.33
CA ARG A 229 23.39 1.19 1.15
C ARG A 229 23.39 -0.34 1.19
N ARG A 230 24.22 -1.00 0.38
CA ARG A 230 24.31 -2.45 0.31
C ARG A 230 24.50 -3.09 1.71
N GLN A 231 25.35 -2.54 2.52
CA GLN A 231 25.64 -3.06 3.87
C GLN A 231 24.51 -2.78 4.88
N HIS A 232 23.46 -2.05 4.51
CA HIS A 232 22.30 -1.75 5.36
C HIS A 232 21.05 -2.52 4.97
N VAL A 233 21.09 -3.35 3.93
CA VAL A 233 19.92 -4.09 3.44
C VAL A 233 19.38 -5.06 4.48
N GLU A 234 20.27 -5.76 5.17
CA GLU A 234 19.87 -6.70 6.21
C GLU A 234 19.77 -5.98 7.58
N LYS A 235 18.68 -6.27 8.30
CA LYS A 235 18.57 -5.96 9.73
C LYS A 235 19.52 -6.87 10.49
N ALA A 236 20.23 -6.31 11.46
CA ALA A 236 21.15 -7.07 12.27
C ALA A 236 20.44 -8.11 13.14
#